data_e161c4eff28fd2404a60b4e510150db7
#
_entry.id   e161c4eff28fd2404a60b4e510150db7
#
_cell.length_a   1.000
_cell.length_b   1.000
_cell.length_c   1.000
_cell.angle_alpha   90.00
_cell.angle_beta   90.00
_cell.angle_gamma   90.00
#
_symmetry.space_group_name_H-M   'P 1'
#
loop_
_entity.id
_entity.type
_entity.pdbx_description
1 polymer ?
#
loop_
_entity_poly.entity_id
_entity_poly.type
_entity_poly.pdbx_seq_one_letter_code
_entity_poly.pdbx_strand_id
1 'polypeptide(L)'
;MKTDIQIAQEAKIVNILEIAKKVGLTEDDIEQYGKYKAKVNLDVLKRLEDKKDGKLVLVTAITPTPAGEGKSTVTVGLTQALNKLGKSSVAALREPSLGPVFGMKGGATGGGYAQVIPMEDINLHFTGDLHAIGVAHNLIAACIDNHINSGNLLNIDVTKISWKRAVDMNDRALREVVIGLGGKANGIPRESSFQITVASEIMAALCLANSLMDLKDKIRSMVFGYSRDGKALTVGDLKIEGAVTALLKEALKPNLVQTLENTPVFIHGGPFANIAHGCNSILATKLALKLSDYAITEAGFAADLGAEKFLDIKCRKGNLRPNCIVIVATVRALKHHGGAKELSEESLEALEKGIANLDKHIENMKKYNLPVVVAINRFVSDTERELEFIEKHCKELDVPVALCEVWAKGGEGGIALAKEVMAQLEKETDNYTPLYSLDLSIKEKIETIAKEIYGADGVEFSSGAKKMLKTIDELGYGNLPVCMSKTQKSLSDNALLIGRPTEFTVTINELRISAGAGFIVAMAGDIIDMPGLPKKPAAELIDIDENGKIEGLF
;
A
#
# COMPACT_ATOMS: atom_id res chain seq x y z
N MET A 1 -10.02 23.79 16.75
CA MET A 1 -9.49 22.41 16.90
C MET A 1 -8.06 22.44 16.39
N LYS A 2 -7.09 21.77 17.07
CA LYS A 2 -5.70 21.73 16.60
C LYS A 2 -5.60 20.90 15.31
N THR A 3 -4.70 21.29 14.41
CA THR A 3 -4.36 20.49 13.21
C THR A 3 -3.47 19.30 13.58
N ASP A 4 -3.38 18.32 12.70
CA ASP A 4 -2.59 17.11 12.93
C ASP A 4 -1.10 17.44 13.18
N ILE A 5 -0.53 18.40 12.43
CA ILE A 5 0.86 18.85 12.66
C ILE A 5 1.02 19.56 14.01
N GLN A 6 0.06 20.39 14.44
CA GLN A 6 0.12 21.04 15.76
C GLN A 6 0.10 20.02 16.90
N ILE A 7 -0.73 18.98 16.78
CA ILE A 7 -0.79 17.88 17.76
C ILE A 7 0.56 17.14 17.78
N ALA A 8 1.14 16.85 16.62
CA ALA A 8 2.42 16.17 16.51
C ALA A 8 3.59 17.00 17.08
N GLN A 9 3.62 18.31 16.82
CA GLN A 9 4.66 19.23 17.31
C GLN A 9 4.63 19.44 18.83
N GLU A 10 3.46 19.34 19.45
CA GLU A 10 3.29 19.44 20.90
C GLU A 10 3.57 18.10 21.62
N ALA A 11 3.75 17.03 20.87
CA ALA A 11 3.91 15.69 21.44
C ALA A 11 5.22 15.54 22.22
N LYS A 12 5.17 14.79 23.32
CA LYS A 12 6.37 14.38 24.06
C LYS A 12 6.98 13.14 23.40
N ILE A 13 7.92 13.36 22.49
CA ILE A 13 8.65 12.26 21.82
C ILE A 13 9.71 11.71 22.76
N VAL A 14 9.76 10.39 22.96
CA VAL A 14 10.81 9.72 23.70
C VAL A 14 11.93 9.24 22.78
N ASN A 15 13.11 8.99 23.35
CA ASN A 15 14.25 8.49 22.57
C ASN A 15 13.91 7.13 21.94
N ILE A 16 14.36 6.92 20.71
CA ILE A 16 14.05 5.68 19.94
C ILE A 16 14.59 4.42 20.64
N LEU A 17 15.64 4.52 21.41
CA LEU A 17 16.16 3.42 22.23
C LEU A 17 15.13 2.93 23.27
N GLU A 18 14.35 3.84 23.85
CA GLU A 18 13.28 3.47 24.80
C GLU A 18 12.14 2.73 24.08
N ILE A 19 11.86 3.10 22.84
CA ILE A 19 10.87 2.42 21.99
C ILE A 19 11.39 1.03 21.59
N ALA A 20 12.65 0.90 21.20
CA ALA A 20 13.29 -0.36 20.86
C ALA A 20 13.23 -1.35 22.04
N LYS A 21 13.53 -0.89 23.26
CA LYS A 21 13.44 -1.70 24.48
C LYS A 21 12.03 -2.26 24.73
N LYS A 22 10.96 -1.49 24.40
CA LYS A 22 9.56 -1.97 24.57
C LYS A 22 9.25 -3.23 23.79
N VAL A 23 9.95 -3.44 22.67
CA VAL A 23 9.81 -4.65 21.82
C VAL A 23 10.97 -5.62 21.98
N GLY A 24 11.81 -5.45 23.00
CA GLY A 24 12.92 -6.36 23.29
C GLY A 24 14.12 -6.23 22.34
N LEU A 25 14.24 -5.10 21.65
CA LEU A 25 15.41 -4.77 20.85
C LEU A 25 16.47 -4.05 21.69
N THR A 26 17.73 -4.36 21.41
CA THR A 26 18.91 -3.71 22.02
C THR A 26 19.46 -2.63 21.11
N GLU A 27 20.43 -1.87 21.58
CA GLU A 27 21.14 -0.86 20.78
C GLU A 27 21.87 -1.48 19.57
N ASP A 28 22.38 -2.70 19.72
CA ASP A 28 23.06 -3.42 18.63
C ASP A 28 22.09 -3.91 17.53
N ASP A 29 20.80 -3.98 17.83
CA ASP A 29 19.77 -4.42 16.88
C ASP A 29 19.31 -3.30 15.94
N ILE A 30 19.68 -2.05 16.22
CA ILE A 30 19.19 -0.88 15.49
C ILE A 30 20.31 0.06 15.09
N GLU A 31 20.07 0.79 14.02
CA GLU A 31 20.90 1.93 13.59
C GLU A 31 20.10 3.22 13.76
N GLN A 32 20.55 4.09 14.66
CA GLN A 32 19.85 5.34 14.96
C GLN A 32 20.00 6.36 13.82
N TYR A 33 18.88 6.90 13.37
CA TYR A 33 18.76 8.03 12.44
C TYR A 33 18.32 9.28 13.23
N GLY A 34 19.20 9.81 14.06
CA GLY A 34 18.89 10.82 15.07
C GLY A 34 18.26 10.22 16.33
N LYS A 35 17.57 11.06 17.12
CA LYS A 35 17.06 10.66 18.44
C LYS A 35 15.76 9.85 18.40
N TYR A 36 14.98 9.95 17.31
CA TYR A 36 13.57 9.56 17.30
C TYR A 36 13.23 8.55 16.19
N LYS A 37 14.21 8.15 15.40
CA LYS A 37 14.07 7.17 14.30
C LYS A 37 15.24 6.20 14.33
N ALA A 38 14.99 4.96 13.91
CA ALA A 38 16.06 3.98 13.71
C ALA A 38 15.68 3.00 12.60
N LYS A 39 16.69 2.38 11.99
CA LYS A 39 16.52 1.18 11.17
C LYS A 39 16.78 -0.06 11.99
N VAL A 40 16.02 -1.13 11.75
CA VAL A 40 16.21 -2.42 12.44
C VAL A 40 17.06 -3.34 11.57
N ASN A 41 18.12 -3.90 12.15
CA ASN A 41 19.00 -4.84 11.49
C ASN A 41 18.28 -6.15 11.15
N LEU A 42 18.48 -6.67 9.93
CA LEU A 42 17.78 -7.85 9.44
C LEU A 42 18.17 -9.14 10.18
N ASP A 43 19.31 -9.17 10.85
CA ASP A 43 19.75 -10.31 11.68
C ASP A 43 18.81 -10.55 12.88
N VAL A 44 18.03 -9.56 13.31
CA VAL A 44 16.97 -9.73 14.31
C VAL A 44 15.97 -10.79 13.87
N LEU A 45 15.55 -10.80 12.61
CA LEU A 45 14.63 -11.83 12.08
C LEU A 45 15.23 -13.23 12.12
N LYS A 46 16.52 -13.38 11.81
CA LYS A 46 17.23 -14.67 11.90
C LYS A 46 17.28 -15.15 13.36
N ARG A 47 17.66 -14.26 14.27
CA ARG A 47 17.73 -14.58 15.71
C ARG A 47 16.37 -15.00 16.29
N LEU A 48 15.28 -14.46 15.78
CA LEU A 48 13.92 -14.73 16.22
C LEU A 48 13.18 -15.75 15.36
N GLU A 49 13.86 -16.48 14.48
CA GLU A 49 13.23 -17.39 13.52
C GLU A 49 12.31 -18.41 14.22
N ASP A 50 12.78 -19.04 15.30
CA ASP A 50 12.04 -20.05 16.06
C ASP A 50 10.99 -19.45 17.02
N LYS A 51 10.98 -18.14 17.22
CA LYS A 51 9.97 -17.51 18.06
C LYS A 51 8.61 -17.57 17.39
N LYS A 52 7.57 -18.00 18.14
CA LYS A 52 6.18 -18.00 17.67
C LYS A 52 5.76 -16.60 17.24
N ASP A 53 5.09 -16.51 16.10
CA ASP A 53 4.49 -15.27 15.63
C ASP A 53 3.32 -14.82 16.49
N GLY A 54 3.19 -13.51 16.64
CA GLY A 54 1.98 -12.89 17.17
C GLY A 54 0.80 -13.01 16.21
N LYS A 55 -0.34 -12.44 16.56
CA LYS A 55 -1.55 -12.42 15.74
C LYS A 55 -1.48 -11.28 14.74
N LEU A 56 -1.73 -11.57 13.45
CA LEU A 56 -1.73 -10.59 12.37
C LEU A 56 -3.15 -10.07 12.11
N VAL A 57 -3.35 -8.77 12.26
CA VAL A 57 -4.62 -8.09 11.98
C VAL A 57 -4.43 -7.15 10.80
N LEU A 58 -5.26 -7.35 9.77
CA LEU A 58 -5.30 -6.47 8.60
C LEU A 58 -6.40 -5.43 8.78
N VAL A 59 -6.05 -4.14 8.66
CA VAL A 59 -7.02 -3.04 8.59
C VAL A 59 -7.20 -2.61 7.14
N THR A 60 -8.43 -2.64 6.67
CA THR A 60 -8.84 -2.17 5.35
C THR A 60 -10.06 -1.26 5.45
N ALA A 61 -10.71 -0.90 4.36
CA ALA A 61 -11.90 -0.04 4.39
C ALA A 61 -12.89 -0.38 3.27
N ILE A 62 -14.06 0.23 3.36
CA ILE A 62 -15.02 0.32 2.27
C ILE A 62 -14.47 1.21 1.15
N THR A 63 -15.15 1.27 0.00
CA THR A 63 -14.75 2.12 -1.13
C THR A 63 -14.63 3.59 -0.68
N PRO A 64 -13.47 4.26 -0.87
CA PRO A 64 -13.21 5.56 -0.26
C PRO A 64 -13.88 6.72 -0.98
N THR A 65 -14.14 7.79 -0.23
CA THR A 65 -14.37 9.13 -0.76
C THR A 65 -13.03 9.82 -1.07
N PRO A 66 -13.03 10.95 -1.79
CA PRO A 66 -11.82 11.75 -2.00
C PRO A 66 -11.12 12.21 -0.72
N ALA A 67 -11.86 12.31 0.39
CA ALA A 67 -11.33 12.73 1.69
C ALA A 67 -10.64 11.59 2.47
N GLY A 68 -10.75 10.33 1.99
CA GLY A 68 -10.24 9.13 2.67
C GLY A 68 -11.10 8.69 3.86
N GLU A 69 -10.91 7.47 4.35
CA GLU A 69 -11.77 6.87 5.40
C GLU A 69 -11.04 6.67 6.74
N GLY A 70 -9.81 7.16 6.86
CA GLY A 70 -9.05 7.11 8.11
C GLY A 70 -8.49 5.75 8.49
N LYS A 71 -8.20 4.86 7.52
CA LYS A 71 -7.59 3.54 7.78
C LYS A 71 -6.34 3.62 8.65
N SER A 72 -5.37 4.47 8.27
CA SER A 72 -4.11 4.60 9.00
C SER A 72 -4.36 5.11 10.42
N THR A 73 -5.30 6.06 10.59
CA THR A 73 -5.73 6.55 11.91
C THR A 73 -6.32 5.42 12.76
N VAL A 74 -7.20 4.59 12.19
CA VAL A 74 -7.78 3.44 12.88
C VAL A 74 -6.70 2.39 13.18
N THR A 75 -5.77 2.12 12.26
CA THR A 75 -4.65 1.18 12.47
C THR A 75 -3.77 1.61 13.65
N VAL A 76 -3.39 2.88 13.68
CA VAL A 76 -2.59 3.45 14.78
C VAL A 76 -3.38 3.44 16.09
N GLY A 77 -4.63 3.90 16.07
CA GLY A 77 -5.49 3.95 17.26
C GLY A 77 -5.81 2.57 17.84
N LEU A 78 -6.05 1.56 17.00
CA LEU A 78 -6.22 0.17 17.44
C LEU A 78 -4.95 -0.36 18.11
N THR A 79 -3.77 -0.07 17.53
CA THR A 79 -2.49 -0.45 18.11
C THR A 79 -2.27 0.20 19.49
N GLN A 80 -2.57 1.51 19.61
CA GLN A 80 -2.52 2.23 20.87
C GLN A 80 -3.52 1.63 21.89
N ALA A 81 -4.74 1.31 21.47
CA ALA A 81 -5.78 0.75 22.33
C ALA A 81 -5.39 -0.62 22.91
N LEU A 82 -4.81 -1.50 22.08
CA LEU A 82 -4.29 -2.79 22.55
C LEU A 82 -3.20 -2.62 23.60
N ASN A 83 -2.27 -1.66 23.41
CA ASN A 83 -1.25 -1.35 24.42
C ASN A 83 -1.87 -0.79 25.71
N LYS A 84 -2.92 0.05 25.63
CA LYS A 84 -3.68 0.51 26.82
C LYS A 84 -4.33 -0.65 27.60
N LEU A 85 -4.75 -1.70 26.89
CA LEU A 85 -5.28 -2.93 27.48
C LEU A 85 -4.18 -3.88 28.02
N GLY A 86 -2.92 -3.43 28.06
CA GLY A 86 -1.79 -4.19 28.54
C GLY A 86 -1.30 -5.29 27.58
N LYS A 87 -1.68 -5.22 26.31
CA LYS A 87 -1.24 -6.15 25.26
C LYS A 87 -0.02 -5.58 24.55
N SER A 88 0.95 -6.44 24.21
CA SER A 88 2.05 -6.05 23.33
C SER A 88 1.56 -5.97 21.90
N SER A 89 1.52 -4.78 21.32
CA SER A 89 1.11 -4.57 19.92
C SER A 89 2.01 -3.59 19.20
N VAL A 90 2.22 -3.83 17.91
CA VAL A 90 3.07 -3.04 17.00
C VAL A 90 2.33 -2.84 15.69
N ALA A 91 2.35 -1.63 15.17
CA ALA A 91 1.86 -1.36 13.82
C ALA A 91 2.96 -1.53 12.77
N ALA A 92 2.59 -2.01 11.58
CA ALA A 92 3.43 -2.01 10.38
C ALA A 92 2.72 -1.23 9.28
N LEU A 93 3.28 -0.09 8.86
CA LEU A 93 2.68 0.89 7.99
C LEU A 93 3.53 1.14 6.74
N ARG A 94 2.92 1.79 5.74
CA ARG A 94 3.63 2.26 4.55
C ARG A 94 4.30 3.60 4.80
N GLU A 95 5.42 3.82 4.10
CA GLU A 95 6.09 5.12 4.01
C GLU A 95 5.35 6.01 3.00
N PRO A 96 5.09 7.29 3.32
CA PRO A 96 4.44 8.21 2.38
C PRO A 96 5.41 8.66 1.28
N SER A 97 4.86 8.90 0.08
CA SER A 97 5.55 9.49 -1.06
C SER A 97 5.38 11.00 -1.08
N LEU A 98 6.40 11.74 -1.49
CA LEU A 98 6.38 13.21 -1.55
C LEU A 98 5.33 13.76 -2.53
N GLY A 99 5.09 13.07 -3.64
CA GLY A 99 4.10 13.52 -4.60
C GLY A 99 2.70 13.73 -4.01
N PRO A 100 2.10 12.74 -3.33
CA PRO A 100 0.85 12.91 -2.59
C PRO A 100 0.93 13.96 -1.47
N VAL A 101 2.03 14.03 -0.72
CA VAL A 101 2.20 14.98 0.38
C VAL A 101 2.10 16.43 -0.10
N PHE A 102 2.77 16.76 -1.21
CA PHE A 102 2.72 18.10 -1.80
C PHE A 102 1.56 18.29 -2.79
N GLY A 103 0.90 17.21 -3.19
CA GLY A 103 -0.22 17.24 -4.13
C GLY A 103 -1.58 17.33 -3.46
N MET A 104 -2.14 16.19 -3.14
CA MET A 104 -3.41 16.06 -2.43
C MET A 104 -3.11 15.57 -1.03
N LYS A 105 -3.76 16.16 -0.03
CA LYS A 105 -3.70 15.74 1.37
C LYS A 105 -3.69 14.21 1.52
N GLY A 106 -2.71 13.64 2.22
CA GLY A 106 -2.67 12.20 2.45
C GLY A 106 -1.30 11.71 2.91
N GLY A 107 -0.90 12.01 4.14
CA GLY A 107 0.21 11.34 4.82
C GLY A 107 -0.17 9.94 5.28
N ALA A 108 0.80 9.05 5.47
CA ALA A 108 0.60 7.70 5.98
C ALA A 108 0.74 7.61 7.51
N THR A 109 0.76 8.74 8.22
CA THR A 109 1.06 8.82 9.66
C THR A 109 -0.16 8.71 10.59
N GLY A 110 -1.37 8.54 10.03
CA GLY A 110 -2.62 8.66 10.81
C GLY A 110 -3.05 10.11 10.98
N GLY A 111 -3.87 10.42 12.00
CA GLY A 111 -4.37 11.76 12.26
C GLY A 111 -4.92 11.93 13.67
N GLY A 112 -5.10 13.19 14.10
CA GLY A 112 -5.53 13.54 15.43
C GLY A 112 -4.61 12.99 16.51
N TYR A 113 -5.17 12.35 17.52
CA TYR A 113 -4.43 11.70 18.61
C TYR A 113 -4.01 10.26 18.29
N ALA A 114 -4.32 9.76 17.10
CA ALA A 114 -3.85 8.47 16.59
C ALA A 114 -2.86 8.70 15.43
N GLN A 115 -1.68 9.25 15.75
CA GLN A 115 -0.61 9.57 14.81
C GLN A 115 0.70 8.88 15.15
N VAL A 116 1.53 8.69 14.11
CA VAL A 116 2.93 8.28 14.22
C VAL A 116 3.82 9.51 14.12
N ILE A 117 4.82 9.57 14.99
CA ILE A 117 5.78 10.66 15.11
C ILE A 117 7.23 10.15 15.04
N PRO A 118 8.18 10.98 14.54
CA PRO A 118 8.05 12.39 14.12
C PRO A 118 7.35 12.55 12.75
N MET A 119 6.21 13.23 12.73
CA MET A 119 5.35 13.34 11.57
C MET A 119 6.00 14.05 10.39
N GLU A 120 6.72 15.16 10.66
CA GLU A 120 7.40 15.95 9.64
C GLU A 120 8.46 15.13 8.90
N ASP A 121 9.34 14.45 9.64
CA ASP A 121 10.38 13.60 9.08
C ASP A 121 9.81 12.48 8.20
N ILE A 122 8.75 11.82 8.69
CA ILE A 122 8.10 10.70 7.98
C ILE A 122 7.51 11.18 6.66
N ASN A 123 6.86 12.35 6.63
CA ASN A 123 6.19 12.86 5.44
C ASN A 123 7.12 13.60 4.45
N LEU A 124 8.32 13.98 4.87
CA LEU A 124 9.28 14.69 4.01
C LEU A 124 10.47 13.79 3.66
N HIS A 125 11.58 13.92 4.38
CA HIS A 125 12.77 13.08 4.18
C HIS A 125 12.97 12.18 5.40
N PHE A 126 12.48 10.95 5.31
CA PHE A 126 12.45 10.06 6.46
C PHE A 126 13.84 9.48 6.78
N THR A 127 14.24 8.43 6.08
CA THR A 127 15.55 7.77 6.24
C THR A 127 16.26 7.53 4.90
N GLY A 128 15.69 8.03 3.81
CA GLY A 128 16.28 7.97 2.47
C GLY A 128 15.84 6.78 1.62
N ASP A 129 14.87 5.99 2.06
CA ASP A 129 14.44 4.78 1.33
C ASP A 129 13.85 5.11 -0.05
N LEU A 130 12.99 6.11 -0.14
CA LEU A 130 12.41 6.56 -1.42
C LEU A 130 13.48 7.11 -2.36
N HIS A 131 14.47 7.85 -1.84
CA HIS A 131 15.63 8.31 -2.62
C HIS A 131 16.43 7.12 -3.17
N ALA A 132 16.76 6.15 -2.33
CA ALA A 132 17.52 4.96 -2.74
C ALA A 132 16.78 4.17 -3.83
N ILE A 133 15.46 4.00 -3.72
CA ILE A 133 14.62 3.33 -4.71
C ILE A 133 14.62 4.10 -6.03
N GLY A 134 14.45 5.43 -6.00
CA GLY A 134 14.48 6.27 -7.19
C GLY A 134 15.83 6.21 -7.92
N VAL A 135 16.93 6.29 -7.17
CA VAL A 135 18.29 6.19 -7.73
C VAL A 135 18.56 4.80 -8.31
N ALA A 136 18.19 3.73 -7.59
CA ALA A 136 18.32 2.36 -8.07
C ALA A 136 17.53 2.12 -9.38
N HIS A 137 16.30 2.63 -9.45
CA HIS A 137 15.47 2.59 -10.64
C HIS A 137 16.12 3.31 -11.83
N ASN A 138 16.61 4.53 -11.60
CA ASN A 138 17.22 5.36 -12.63
C ASN A 138 18.61 4.84 -13.06
N LEU A 139 19.33 4.14 -12.19
CA LEU A 139 20.57 3.44 -12.58
C LEU A 139 20.28 2.38 -13.67
N ILE A 140 19.22 1.61 -13.53
CA ILE A 140 18.81 0.64 -14.56
C ILE A 140 18.51 1.36 -15.87
N ALA A 141 17.71 2.45 -15.85
CA ALA A 141 17.42 3.25 -17.04
C ALA A 141 18.68 3.78 -17.72
N ALA A 142 19.62 4.32 -16.94
CA ALA A 142 20.88 4.83 -17.45
C ALA A 142 21.75 3.71 -18.08
N CYS A 143 21.80 2.53 -17.45
CA CYS A 143 22.55 1.40 -17.97
C CYS A 143 21.93 0.84 -19.28
N ILE A 144 20.63 0.83 -19.44
CA ILE A 144 19.94 0.46 -20.69
C ILE A 144 20.42 1.40 -21.81
N ASP A 145 20.30 2.71 -21.62
CA ASP A 145 20.70 3.70 -22.64
C ASP A 145 22.20 3.66 -22.93
N ASN A 146 23.03 3.47 -21.91
CA ASN A 146 24.48 3.28 -22.08
C ASN A 146 24.80 2.02 -22.89
N HIS A 147 24.12 0.90 -22.62
CA HIS A 147 24.31 -0.36 -23.37
C HIS A 147 23.97 -0.18 -24.87
N ILE A 148 22.88 0.50 -25.15
CA ILE A 148 22.47 0.82 -26.53
C ILE A 148 23.54 1.69 -27.22
N ASN A 149 24.01 2.73 -26.55
CA ASN A 149 25.02 3.64 -27.11
C ASN A 149 26.40 2.99 -27.26
N SER A 150 26.73 1.96 -26.49
CA SER A 150 27.99 1.24 -26.48
C SER A 150 28.01 -0.01 -27.36
N GLY A 151 27.17 -0.06 -28.38
CA GLY A 151 27.18 -1.14 -29.41
C GLY A 151 26.04 -2.12 -29.33
N ASN A 152 25.15 -2.02 -28.35
CA ASN A 152 23.90 -2.79 -28.22
C ASN A 152 24.05 -4.33 -28.43
N LEU A 153 25.01 -4.93 -27.72
CA LEU A 153 25.30 -6.36 -27.84
C LEU A 153 24.10 -7.28 -27.49
N LEU A 154 23.19 -6.82 -26.64
CA LEU A 154 21.94 -7.52 -26.32
C LEU A 154 20.88 -7.38 -27.42
N ASN A 155 21.18 -6.67 -28.51
CA ASN A 155 20.25 -6.41 -29.62
C ASN A 155 18.91 -5.81 -29.14
N ILE A 156 18.96 -4.90 -28.16
CA ILE A 156 17.77 -4.24 -27.60
C ILE A 156 16.99 -3.54 -28.72
N ASP A 157 15.68 -3.79 -28.79
CA ASP A 157 14.75 -3.04 -29.61
C ASP A 157 14.38 -1.74 -28.90
N VAL A 158 14.89 -0.61 -29.37
CA VAL A 158 14.68 0.71 -28.74
C VAL A 158 13.20 1.13 -28.69
N THR A 159 12.35 0.51 -29.51
CA THR A 159 10.90 0.75 -29.54
C THR A 159 10.12 -0.14 -28.57
N LYS A 160 10.80 -1.09 -27.92
CA LYS A 160 10.19 -2.06 -26.99
C LYS A 160 10.80 -2.02 -25.60
N ILE A 161 11.37 -0.90 -25.19
CA ILE A 161 11.84 -0.66 -23.84
C ILE A 161 10.64 -0.27 -23.00
N SER A 162 10.32 -1.07 -21.98
CA SER A 162 9.22 -0.82 -21.04
C SER A 162 9.67 -0.09 -19.77
N TRP A 163 10.99 -0.01 -19.52
CA TRP A 163 11.56 0.61 -18.35
C TRP A 163 11.55 2.12 -18.46
N LYS A 164 10.77 2.78 -17.58
CA LYS A 164 10.66 4.24 -17.48
C LYS A 164 11.79 4.81 -16.61
N ARG A 165 11.77 6.12 -16.36
CA ARG A 165 12.51 6.76 -15.26
C ARG A 165 11.59 6.97 -14.06
N ALA A 166 12.15 7.29 -12.89
CA ALA A 166 11.36 7.53 -11.68
C ALA A 166 11.75 8.85 -11.02
N VAL A 167 10.74 9.53 -10.48
CA VAL A 167 10.89 10.70 -9.61
C VAL A 167 9.79 10.69 -8.56
N ASP A 168 10.12 11.04 -7.31
CA ASP A 168 9.12 11.03 -6.22
C ASP A 168 8.38 12.37 -6.13
N MET A 169 7.70 12.73 -7.22
CA MET A 169 6.89 13.94 -7.32
C MET A 169 5.75 13.74 -8.32
N ASN A 170 4.63 14.43 -8.10
CA ASN A 170 3.53 14.48 -9.06
C ASN A 170 3.84 15.48 -10.15
N ASP A 171 4.19 15.02 -11.36
CA ASP A 171 4.52 15.89 -12.50
C ASP A 171 3.93 15.35 -13.82
N ARG A 172 2.78 15.87 -14.20
CA ARG A 172 2.10 15.44 -15.44
C ARG A 172 2.87 15.74 -16.72
N ALA A 173 3.81 16.70 -16.71
CA ALA A 173 4.62 17.05 -17.87
C ALA A 173 5.65 15.97 -18.21
N LEU A 174 5.94 15.08 -17.26
CA LEU A 174 6.88 13.97 -17.42
C LEU A 174 6.23 12.65 -17.90
N ARG A 175 4.92 12.63 -18.15
CA ARG A 175 4.22 11.43 -18.64
C ARG A 175 4.75 10.91 -19.95
N GLU A 176 5.03 11.83 -20.88
CA GLU A 176 5.65 11.52 -22.17
C GLU A 176 6.76 12.54 -22.43
N VAL A 177 7.97 12.05 -22.70
CA VAL A 177 9.16 12.87 -22.93
C VAL A 177 9.98 12.29 -24.07
N VAL A 178 10.77 13.13 -24.71
CA VAL A 178 11.79 12.68 -25.68
C VAL A 178 13.16 12.77 -25.01
N ILE A 179 13.89 11.67 -25.00
CA ILE A 179 15.25 11.60 -24.43
C ILE A 179 16.29 11.40 -25.55
N GLY A 180 17.57 11.59 -25.23
CA GLY A 180 18.69 11.37 -26.16
C GLY A 180 18.88 12.49 -27.21
N LEU A 181 18.27 13.65 -27.00
CA LEU A 181 18.47 14.83 -27.87
C LEU A 181 19.88 15.43 -27.69
N GLY A 182 20.36 16.18 -28.69
CA GLY A 182 21.66 16.85 -28.65
C GLY A 182 22.77 16.13 -29.42
N GLY A 183 22.43 15.17 -30.25
CA GLY A 183 23.34 14.48 -31.15
C GLY A 183 23.85 13.16 -30.64
N LYS A 184 24.67 12.47 -31.44
CA LYS A 184 25.12 11.08 -31.22
C LYS A 184 25.78 10.83 -29.87
N ALA A 185 26.45 11.84 -29.28
CA ALA A 185 27.08 11.72 -27.98
C ALA A 185 26.09 11.52 -26.83
N ASN A 186 24.83 11.95 -27.00
CA ASN A 186 23.78 11.87 -26.00
C ASN A 186 22.89 10.63 -26.14
N GLY A 187 23.14 9.78 -27.13
CA GLY A 187 22.39 8.53 -27.38
C GLY A 187 21.44 8.60 -28.58
N ILE A 188 20.46 7.73 -28.58
CA ILE A 188 19.47 7.62 -29.65
C ILE A 188 18.18 8.34 -29.22
N PRO A 189 17.71 9.37 -29.94
CA PRO A 189 16.46 10.02 -29.64
C PRO A 189 15.29 9.02 -29.68
N ARG A 190 14.54 8.96 -28.61
CA ARG A 190 13.34 8.12 -28.49
C ARG A 190 12.32 8.68 -27.50
N GLU A 191 11.08 8.27 -27.65
CA GLU A 191 10.06 8.50 -26.64
C GLU A 191 10.39 7.70 -25.36
N SER A 192 10.10 8.28 -24.23
CA SER A 192 10.22 7.70 -22.91
C SER A 192 9.22 8.34 -21.96
N SER A 193 9.20 7.94 -20.72
CA SER A 193 8.29 8.48 -19.72
C SER A 193 8.89 8.39 -18.31
N PHE A 194 8.26 9.06 -17.36
CA PHE A 194 8.53 8.92 -15.95
C PHE A 194 7.34 8.29 -15.23
N GLN A 195 7.62 7.64 -14.14
CA GLN A 195 6.64 7.19 -13.17
C GLN A 195 7.01 7.72 -11.79
N ILE A 196 6.03 7.82 -10.88
CA ILE A 196 6.33 8.16 -9.49
C ILE A 196 7.09 7.01 -8.83
N THR A 197 8.02 7.31 -7.92
CA THR A 197 8.91 6.31 -7.30
C THR A 197 8.13 5.15 -6.66
N VAL A 198 6.98 5.41 -6.07
CA VAL A 198 6.12 4.39 -5.44
C VAL A 198 5.37 3.49 -6.44
N ALA A 199 5.41 3.80 -7.73
CA ALA A 199 4.94 2.93 -8.81
C ALA A 199 6.04 2.01 -9.37
N SER A 200 7.29 2.21 -8.96
CA SER A 200 8.45 1.45 -9.41
C SER A 200 8.35 -0.03 -9.05
N GLU A 201 8.76 -0.92 -9.97
CA GLU A 201 8.91 -2.34 -9.67
C GLU A 201 9.99 -2.59 -8.60
N ILE A 202 11.00 -1.70 -8.47
CA ILE A 202 11.98 -1.73 -7.37
C ILE A 202 11.28 -1.59 -6.01
N MET A 203 10.32 -0.64 -5.88
CA MET A 203 9.54 -0.49 -4.65
C MET A 203 8.74 -1.75 -4.33
N ALA A 204 8.08 -2.34 -5.32
CA ALA A 204 7.29 -3.56 -5.13
C ALA A 204 8.18 -4.76 -4.75
N ALA A 205 9.33 -4.93 -5.42
CA ALA A 205 10.29 -5.99 -5.15
C ALA A 205 10.90 -5.86 -3.74
N LEU A 206 11.27 -4.64 -3.31
CA LEU A 206 11.76 -4.37 -1.97
C LEU A 206 10.73 -4.75 -0.90
N CYS A 207 9.46 -4.38 -1.10
CA CYS A 207 8.38 -4.72 -0.18
C CYS A 207 8.04 -6.21 -0.13
N LEU A 208 8.30 -6.96 -1.20
CA LEU A 208 8.03 -8.40 -1.30
C LEU A 208 9.27 -9.27 -1.10
N ALA A 209 10.42 -8.67 -0.79
CA ALA A 209 11.65 -9.40 -0.49
C ALA A 209 11.63 -9.95 0.94
N ASN A 210 12.19 -11.17 1.09
CA ASN A 210 12.38 -11.84 2.38
C ASN A 210 13.81 -11.69 2.93
N SER A 211 14.75 -11.30 2.08
CA SER A 211 16.16 -11.06 2.43
C SER A 211 16.86 -10.20 1.38
N LEU A 212 18.10 -9.78 1.67
CA LEU A 212 18.91 -9.03 0.72
C LEU A 212 19.24 -9.83 -0.55
N MET A 213 19.47 -11.14 -0.41
CA MET A 213 19.76 -11.99 -1.57
C MET A 213 18.48 -12.27 -2.38
N ASP A 214 17.33 -12.44 -1.73
CA ASP A 214 16.03 -12.52 -2.42
C ASP A 214 15.74 -11.23 -3.20
N LEU A 215 16.04 -10.06 -2.64
CA LEU A 215 15.93 -8.79 -3.36
C LEU A 215 16.84 -8.76 -4.59
N LYS A 216 18.09 -9.21 -4.47
CA LYS A 216 19.05 -9.27 -5.59
C LYS A 216 18.53 -10.17 -6.72
N ASP A 217 17.98 -11.34 -6.40
CA ASP A 217 17.42 -12.26 -7.37
C ASP A 217 16.15 -11.71 -8.04
N LYS A 218 15.30 -11.02 -7.28
CA LYS A 218 14.16 -10.26 -7.81
C LYS A 218 14.60 -9.17 -8.80
N ILE A 219 15.61 -8.38 -8.46
CA ILE A 219 16.16 -7.34 -9.33
C ILE A 219 16.73 -7.97 -10.61
N ARG A 220 17.48 -9.07 -10.50
CA ARG A 220 18.02 -9.80 -11.65
C ARG A 220 16.94 -10.18 -12.66
N SER A 221 15.77 -10.60 -12.18
CA SER A 221 14.67 -11.08 -13.02
C SER A 221 13.77 -9.98 -13.61
N MET A 222 13.95 -8.70 -13.24
CA MET A 222 13.14 -7.59 -13.77
C MET A 222 13.30 -7.47 -15.28
N VAL A 223 12.18 -7.51 -16.01
CA VAL A 223 12.14 -7.34 -17.45
C VAL A 223 12.12 -5.86 -17.80
N PHE A 224 13.10 -5.38 -18.56
CA PHE A 224 13.16 -3.96 -18.96
C PHE A 224 12.75 -3.69 -20.42
N GLY A 225 12.62 -4.72 -21.23
CA GLY A 225 12.28 -4.61 -22.64
C GLY A 225 12.51 -5.90 -23.39
N TYR A 226 12.57 -5.79 -24.72
CA TYR A 226 12.73 -6.93 -25.60
C TYR A 226 13.85 -6.69 -26.62
N SER A 227 14.51 -7.77 -27.05
CA SER A 227 15.42 -7.74 -28.19
C SER A 227 14.64 -7.67 -29.52
N ARG A 228 15.32 -7.34 -30.61
CA ARG A 228 14.69 -7.28 -31.95
C ARG A 228 14.13 -8.60 -32.43
N ASP A 229 14.69 -9.71 -31.96
CA ASP A 229 14.22 -11.08 -32.18
C ASP A 229 13.12 -11.53 -31.20
N GLY A 230 12.66 -10.63 -30.32
CA GLY A 230 11.50 -10.84 -29.43
C GLY A 230 11.80 -11.51 -28.10
N LYS A 231 13.08 -11.72 -27.75
CA LYS A 231 13.47 -12.26 -26.44
C LYS A 231 13.27 -11.19 -25.35
N ALA A 232 12.65 -11.55 -24.23
CA ALA A 232 12.60 -10.70 -23.04
C ALA A 232 14.01 -10.49 -22.47
N LEU A 233 14.34 -9.24 -22.16
CA LEU A 233 15.64 -8.83 -21.61
C LEU A 233 15.47 -8.39 -20.15
N THR A 234 16.34 -8.87 -19.28
CA THR A 234 16.28 -8.65 -17.85
C THR A 234 17.46 -7.80 -17.35
N VAL A 235 17.32 -7.25 -16.15
CA VAL A 235 18.41 -6.54 -15.46
C VAL A 235 19.66 -7.44 -15.30
N GLY A 236 19.45 -8.75 -15.14
CA GLY A 236 20.53 -9.74 -15.12
C GLY A 236 21.31 -9.82 -16.43
N ASP A 237 20.67 -9.60 -17.59
CA ASP A 237 21.38 -9.54 -18.88
C ASP A 237 22.32 -8.32 -18.95
N LEU A 238 22.03 -7.24 -18.24
CA LEU A 238 22.90 -6.07 -18.09
C LEU A 238 24.00 -6.28 -17.04
N LYS A 239 23.92 -7.32 -16.20
CA LYS A 239 24.88 -7.65 -15.12
C LYS A 239 25.05 -6.56 -14.07
N ILE A 240 24.00 -5.83 -13.74
CA ILE A 240 24.00 -4.70 -12.80
C ILE A 240 23.19 -4.94 -11.52
N GLU A 241 22.57 -6.11 -11.37
CA GLU A 241 21.75 -6.45 -10.21
C GLU A 241 22.49 -6.26 -8.88
N GLY A 242 23.81 -6.50 -8.86
CA GLY A 242 24.65 -6.30 -7.68
C GLY A 242 24.76 -4.84 -7.28
N ALA A 243 25.01 -3.95 -8.26
CA ALA A 243 25.11 -2.49 -8.04
C ALA A 243 23.76 -1.91 -7.58
N VAL A 244 22.65 -2.32 -8.23
CA VAL A 244 21.30 -1.91 -7.86
C VAL A 244 20.97 -2.35 -6.43
N THR A 245 21.30 -3.58 -6.06
CA THR A 245 21.07 -4.12 -4.71
C THR A 245 21.92 -3.38 -3.66
N ALA A 246 23.15 -3.00 -4.00
CA ALA A 246 24.03 -2.25 -3.11
C ALA A 246 23.42 -0.88 -2.73
N LEU A 247 22.78 -0.19 -3.68
CA LEU A 247 22.05 1.06 -3.42
C LEU A 247 20.88 0.87 -2.43
N LEU A 248 20.29 -0.32 -2.41
CA LEU A 248 19.10 -0.64 -1.61
C LEU A 248 19.43 -1.31 -0.27
N LYS A 249 20.70 -1.56 0.04
CA LYS A 249 21.12 -2.31 1.23
C LYS A 249 20.53 -1.72 2.52
N GLU A 250 20.63 -0.42 2.70
CA GLU A 250 20.09 0.25 3.89
C GLU A 250 18.57 0.45 3.80
N ALA A 251 18.05 0.73 2.59
CA ALA A 251 16.63 0.89 2.35
C ALA A 251 15.82 -0.40 2.61
N LEU A 252 16.45 -1.57 2.61
CA LEU A 252 15.78 -2.84 2.91
C LEU A 252 15.51 -3.05 4.40
N LYS A 253 16.17 -2.29 5.29
CA LYS A 253 15.95 -2.36 6.74
C LYS A 253 14.69 -1.57 7.12
N PRO A 254 13.71 -2.17 7.82
CA PRO A 254 12.53 -1.46 8.29
C PRO A 254 12.85 -0.32 9.26
N ASN A 255 12.07 0.75 9.19
CA ASN A 255 12.23 1.91 10.06
C ASN A 255 11.37 1.77 11.31
N LEU A 256 11.97 1.97 12.49
CA LEU A 256 11.31 2.01 13.78
C LEU A 256 11.03 3.45 14.18
N VAL A 257 9.80 3.73 14.57
CA VAL A 257 9.30 5.00 15.11
C VAL A 257 8.27 4.73 16.21
N GLN A 258 7.50 5.73 16.61
CA GLN A 258 6.53 5.64 17.70
C GLN A 258 5.23 6.38 17.39
N THR A 259 4.16 6.02 18.06
CA THR A 259 2.92 6.80 18.08
C THR A 259 2.99 7.94 19.11
N LEU A 260 2.00 8.84 19.11
CA LEU A 260 1.83 9.86 20.15
C LEU A 260 1.78 9.27 21.57
N GLU A 261 1.33 8.04 21.73
CA GLU A 261 1.30 7.31 23.00
C GLU A 261 2.54 6.43 23.22
N ASN A 262 3.60 6.68 22.45
CA ASN A 262 4.89 5.96 22.52
C ASN A 262 4.76 4.43 22.29
N THR A 263 3.81 4.02 21.47
CA THR A 263 3.67 2.66 20.97
C THR A 263 4.62 2.44 19.80
N PRO A 264 5.37 1.33 19.72
CA PRO A 264 6.28 1.07 18.61
C PRO A 264 5.56 0.89 17.28
N VAL A 265 6.16 1.43 16.20
CA VAL A 265 5.64 1.32 14.83
C VAL A 265 6.79 1.06 13.87
N PHE A 266 6.61 0.13 12.93
CA PHE A 266 7.48 -0.02 11.77
C PHE A 266 6.87 0.69 10.57
N ILE A 267 7.64 1.55 9.91
CA ILE A 267 7.27 2.17 8.62
C ILE A 267 8.27 1.70 7.57
N HIS A 268 7.80 1.06 6.50
CA HIS A 268 8.73 0.55 5.49
C HIS A 268 8.05 0.28 4.16
N GLY A 269 8.55 0.94 3.10
CA GLY A 269 8.04 0.87 1.75
C GLY A 269 6.63 1.44 1.59
N GLY A 270 6.28 1.85 0.37
CA GLY A 270 5.02 2.53 0.12
C GLY A 270 4.45 2.34 -1.29
N PRO A 271 4.35 1.09 -1.82
CA PRO A 271 3.81 0.88 -3.16
C PRO A 271 2.34 1.30 -3.22
N PHE A 272 1.93 1.92 -4.34
CA PHE A 272 0.54 2.30 -4.56
C PHE A 272 -0.34 1.06 -4.81
N ALA A 273 -1.54 1.06 -4.22
CA ALA A 273 -2.46 -0.07 -4.33
C ALA A 273 -3.27 -0.14 -5.63
N ASN A 274 -3.28 0.93 -6.43
CA ASN A 274 -3.93 0.95 -7.74
C ASN A 274 -2.99 0.58 -8.91
N ILE A 275 -1.69 0.41 -8.64
CA ILE A 275 -0.68 0.07 -9.65
C ILE A 275 0.14 -1.14 -9.22
N ALA A 276 0.39 -1.28 -7.90
CA ALA A 276 1.13 -2.37 -7.28
C ALA A 276 0.31 -3.00 -6.14
N HIS A 277 0.94 -3.79 -5.27
CA HIS A 277 0.23 -4.52 -4.22
C HIS A 277 -0.23 -3.67 -3.02
N GLY A 278 0.26 -2.42 -2.89
CA GLY A 278 -0.30 -1.45 -1.94
C GLY A 278 -0.12 -1.73 -0.46
N CYS A 279 0.91 -2.49 -0.08
CA CYS A 279 1.17 -2.89 1.30
C CYS A 279 2.61 -2.54 1.70
N ASN A 280 2.85 -2.34 2.99
CA ASN A 280 4.21 -2.24 3.51
C ASN A 280 5.01 -3.55 3.30
N SER A 281 6.29 -3.54 3.65
CA SER A 281 7.16 -4.68 3.37
C SER A 281 6.81 -5.94 4.17
N ILE A 282 7.16 -7.10 3.61
CA ILE A 282 7.11 -8.39 4.31
C ILE A 282 8.01 -8.35 5.55
N LEU A 283 9.20 -7.74 5.45
CA LEU A 283 10.15 -7.65 6.55
C LEU A 283 9.61 -6.87 7.75
N ALA A 284 8.95 -5.71 7.51
CA ALA A 284 8.32 -4.93 8.58
C ALA A 284 7.18 -5.72 9.26
N THR A 285 6.36 -6.41 8.48
CA THR A 285 5.28 -7.25 9.02
C THR A 285 5.82 -8.43 9.82
N LYS A 286 6.87 -9.10 9.34
CA LYS A 286 7.53 -10.20 10.08
C LYS A 286 8.17 -9.71 11.38
N LEU A 287 8.83 -8.54 11.37
CA LEU A 287 9.36 -7.95 12.60
C LEU A 287 8.25 -7.67 13.61
N ALA A 288 7.14 -7.07 13.17
CA ALA A 288 6.00 -6.82 14.05
C ALA A 288 5.46 -8.14 14.65
N LEU A 289 5.32 -9.19 13.84
CA LEU A 289 4.88 -10.52 14.29
C LEU A 289 5.83 -11.16 15.30
N LYS A 290 7.14 -11.04 15.10
CA LYS A 290 8.16 -11.61 16.00
C LYS A 290 8.33 -10.82 17.28
N LEU A 291 8.03 -9.53 17.29
CA LEU A 291 8.33 -8.62 18.40
C LEU A 291 7.10 -8.26 19.24
N SER A 292 5.90 -8.68 18.86
CA SER A 292 4.67 -8.37 19.60
C SER A 292 3.67 -9.53 19.59
N ASP A 293 2.68 -9.47 20.49
CA ASP A 293 1.55 -10.41 20.51
C ASP A 293 0.54 -10.11 19.40
N TYR A 294 0.45 -8.82 19.00
CA TYR A 294 -0.47 -8.34 17.96
C TYR A 294 0.28 -7.45 16.98
N ALA A 295 0.39 -7.88 15.74
CA ALA A 295 0.88 -7.10 14.61
C ALA A 295 -0.31 -6.53 13.85
N ILE A 296 -0.42 -5.19 13.83
CA ILE A 296 -1.51 -4.49 13.14
C ILE A 296 -0.95 -3.86 11.87
N THR A 297 -1.55 -4.16 10.73
CA THR A 297 -1.10 -3.63 9.45
C THR A 297 -2.27 -3.13 8.61
N GLU A 298 -1.96 -2.37 7.56
CA GLU A 298 -2.97 -1.86 6.63
C GLU A 298 -2.65 -2.21 5.19
N ALA A 299 -3.68 -2.13 4.34
CA ALA A 299 -3.54 -2.19 2.89
C ALA A 299 -4.16 -0.95 2.24
N GLY A 300 -3.61 -0.51 1.10
CA GLY A 300 -4.01 0.72 0.43
C GLY A 300 -5.42 0.69 -0.14
N PHE A 301 -6.10 1.83 -0.14
CA PHE A 301 -7.48 1.99 -0.60
C PHE A 301 -8.49 1.08 0.13
N ALA A 302 -9.37 0.40 -0.61
CA ALA A 302 -10.42 -0.43 -0.04
C ALA A 302 -10.10 -1.92 -0.09
N ALA A 303 -11.02 -2.72 0.45
CA ALA A 303 -10.85 -4.16 0.57
C ALA A 303 -10.78 -4.87 -0.79
N ASP A 304 -11.43 -4.35 -1.81
CA ASP A 304 -11.39 -4.87 -3.18
C ASP A 304 -10.06 -4.66 -3.91
N LEU A 305 -9.21 -3.74 -3.42
CA LEU A 305 -7.89 -3.47 -4.00
C LEU A 305 -6.76 -3.89 -3.07
N GLY A 306 -6.54 -3.12 -2.00
CA GLY A 306 -5.37 -3.34 -1.14
C GLY A 306 -5.46 -4.62 -0.33
N ALA A 307 -6.62 -4.93 0.28
CA ALA A 307 -6.75 -6.14 1.08
C ALA A 307 -6.70 -7.42 0.21
N GLU A 308 -7.33 -7.42 -0.96
CA GLU A 308 -7.23 -8.52 -1.93
C GLU A 308 -5.74 -8.82 -2.23
N LYS A 309 -4.95 -7.80 -2.60
CA LYS A 309 -3.53 -7.95 -2.92
C LYS A 309 -2.67 -8.30 -1.70
N PHE A 310 -3.02 -7.81 -0.53
CA PHE A 310 -2.38 -8.23 0.71
C PHE A 310 -2.55 -9.74 0.91
N LEU A 311 -3.77 -10.23 0.75
CA LEU A 311 -4.12 -11.63 0.92
C LEU A 311 -3.57 -12.51 -0.22
N ASP A 312 -3.82 -12.16 -1.48
CA ASP A 312 -3.45 -13.01 -2.62
C ASP A 312 -2.01 -12.85 -3.13
N ILE A 313 -1.33 -11.75 -2.81
CA ILE A 313 0.08 -11.53 -3.22
C ILE A 313 1.02 -11.55 -2.02
N LYS A 314 0.88 -10.58 -1.09
CA LYS A 314 1.85 -10.40 0.00
C LYS A 314 1.89 -11.59 0.95
N CYS A 315 0.74 -12.10 1.37
CA CYS A 315 0.66 -13.25 2.27
C CYS A 315 1.29 -14.50 1.66
N ARG A 316 1.07 -14.74 0.37
CA ARG A 316 1.72 -15.87 -0.35
C ARG A 316 3.24 -15.71 -0.39
N LYS A 317 3.75 -14.53 -0.80
CA LYS A 317 5.20 -14.26 -0.93
C LYS A 317 5.93 -14.27 0.40
N GLY A 318 5.27 -13.80 1.47
CA GLY A 318 5.83 -13.72 2.82
C GLY A 318 5.56 -14.95 3.68
N ASN A 319 4.78 -15.90 3.21
CA ASN A 319 4.23 -16.98 4.04
C ASN A 319 3.55 -16.42 5.31
N LEU A 320 2.75 -15.35 5.14
CA LEU A 320 2.03 -14.71 6.24
C LEU A 320 0.64 -15.31 6.38
N ARG A 321 0.18 -15.46 7.64
CA ARG A 321 -1.14 -15.99 7.96
C ARG A 321 -1.90 -14.96 8.81
N PRO A 322 -2.74 -14.12 8.18
CA PRO A 322 -3.58 -13.17 8.91
C PRO A 322 -4.62 -13.92 9.75
N ASN A 323 -5.01 -13.31 10.87
CA ASN A 323 -5.92 -13.92 11.85
C ASN A 323 -7.26 -13.18 11.95
N CYS A 324 -7.30 -11.90 11.56
CA CYS A 324 -8.51 -11.08 11.59
C CYS A 324 -8.42 -9.93 10.59
N ILE A 325 -9.56 -9.51 10.05
CA ILE A 325 -9.69 -8.35 9.16
C ILE A 325 -10.60 -7.31 9.82
N VAL A 326 -10.14 -6.07 9.88
CA VAL A 326 -10.94 -4.91 10.30
C VAL A 326 -11.31 -4.10 9.07
N ILE A 327 -12.60 -3.91 8.82
CA ILE A 327 -13.12 -3.05 7.75
C ILE A 327 -13.54 -1.72 8.35
N VAL A 328 -12.85 -0.66 7.98
CA VAL A 328 -13.21 0.71 8.37
C VAL A 328 -14.36 1.18 7.49
N ALA A 329 -15.46 1.56 8.12
CA ALA A 329 -16.62 2.18 7.49
C ALA A 329 -16.82 3.60 8.05
N THR A 330 -17.30 4.53 7.21
CA THR A 330 -17.65 5.89 7.61
C THR A 330 -19.04 6.23 7.14
N VAL A 331 -19.79 6.97 7.95
CA VAL A 331 -21.13 7.47 7.58
C VAL A 331 -21.07 8.24 6.25
N ARG A 332 -20.07 9.12 6.09
CA ARG A 332 -19.95 9.94 4.88
C ARG A 332 -19.68 9.11 3.62
N ALA A 333 -18.85 8.05 3.69
CA ALA A 333 -18.59 7.21 2.53
C ALA A 333 -19.84 6.42 2.14
N LEU A 334 -20.58 5.89 3.11
CA LEU A 334 -21.83 5.19 2.84
C LEU A 334 -22.90 6.15 2.26
N LYS A 335 -23.03 7.37 2.79
CA LYS A 335 -23.92 8.39 2.18
C LYS A 335 -23.50 8.75 0.76
N HIS A 336 -22.18 8.90 0.50
CA HIS A 336 -21.66 9.13 -0.85
C HIS A 336 -22.06 8.01 -1.80
N HIS A 337 -21.87 6.76 -1.38
CA HIS A 337 -22.24 5.58 -2.16
C HIS A 337 -23.75 5.39 -2.31
N GLY A 338 -24.55 6.00 -1.45
CA GLY A 338 -26.01 6.12 -1.57
C GLY A 338 -26.48 7.31 -2.40
N GLY A 339 -25.56 8.11 -2.96
CA GLY A 339 -25.87 9.22 -3.86
C GLY A 339 -26.16 10.55 -3.17
N ALA A 340 -25.83 10.72 -1.88
CA ALA A 340 -25.94 12.00 -1.19
C ALA A 340 -25.03 13.06 -1.82
N LYS A 341 -25.55 14.27 -1.98
CA LYS A 341 -24.79 15.42 -2.47
C LYS A 341 -24.06 16.15 -1.34
N GLU A 342 -24.75 16.32 -0.20
CA GLU A 342 -24.21 16.94 1.01
C GLU A 342 -23.91 15.88 2.06
N LEU A 343 -22.61 15.62 2.28
CA LEU A 343 -22.17 14.53 3.17
C LEU A 343 -22.15 14.91 4.64
N SER A 344 -22.22 16.21 4.95
CA SER A 344 -22.28 16.76 6.31
C SER A 344 -23.68 16.76 6.92
N GLU A 345 -24.73 16.64 6.10
CA GLU A 345 -26.11 16.60 6.56
C GLU A 345 -26.57 15.17 6.83
N GLU A 346 -27.44 14.98 7.85
CA GLU A 346 -28.04 13.66 8.13
C GLU A 346 -28.85 13.17 6.93
N SER A 347 -28.63 11.92 6.50
CA SER A 347 -29.40 11.28 5.45
C SER A 347 -29.46 9.77 5.63
N LEU A 348 -30.47 9.31 6.37
CA LEU A 348 -30.72 7.88 6.53
C LEU A 348 -31.09 7.20 5.20
N GLU A 349 -31.79 7.89 4.30
CA GLU A 349 -32.14 7.36 2.98
C GLU A 349 -30.89 7.05 2.13
N ALA A 350 -29.93 7.98 2.09
CA ALA A 350 -28.68 7.76 1.38
C ALA A 350 -27.85 6.67 2.05
N LEU A 351 -27.85 6.61 3.38
CA LEU A 351 -27.16 5.60 4.15
C LEU A 351 -27.73 4.20 3.86
N GLU A 352 -29.06 4.06 3.83
CA GLU A 352 -29.75 2.81 3.49
C GLU A 352 -29.40 2.30 2.07
N LYS A 353 -29.31 3.21 1.09
CA LYS A 353 -28.89 2.85 -0.25
C LYS A 353 -27.40 2.49 -0.33
N GLY A 354 -26.56 3.21 0.40
CA GLY A 354 -25.11 3.06 0.33
C GLY A 354 -24.56 1.90 1.16
N ILE A 355 -25.32 1.37 2.12
CA ILE A 355 -24.87 0.28 3.00
C ILE A 355 -24.47 -0.98 2.21
N ALA A 356 -25.05 -1.20 1.03
CA ALA A 356 -24.70 -2.30 0.14
C ALA A 356 -23.23 -2.33 -0.28
N ASN A 357 -22.53 -1.19 -0.23
CA ASN A 357 -21.07 -1.14 -0.43
C ASN A 357 -20.32 -1.83 0.72
N LEU A 358 -20.75 -1.56 1.97
CA LEU A 358 -20.19 -2.26 3.14
C LEU A 358 -20.47 -3.76 3.07
N ASP A 359 -21.70 -4.15 2.71
CA ASP A 359 -22.08 -5.56 2.57
C ASP A 359 -21.17 -6.29 1.61
N LYS A 360 -20.88 -5.69 0.43
CA LYS A 360 -19.99 -6.30 -0.56
C LYS A 360 -18.56 -6.46 -0.02
N HIS A 361 -18.04 -5.49 0.71
CA HIS A 361 -16.71 -5.59 1.31
C HIS A 361 -16.65 -6.66 2.42
N ILE A 362 -17.69 -6.79 3.23
CA ILE A 362 -17.81 -7.86 4.24
C ILE A 362 -17.84 -9.24 3.55
N GLU A 363 -18.69 -9.41 2.55
CA GLU A 363 -18.77 -10.63 1.74
C GLU A 363 -17.40 -11.00 1.14
N ASN A 364 -16.70 -10.02 0.55
CA ASN A 364 -15.38 -10.21 -0.04
C ASN A 364 -14.37 -10.74 0.97
N MET A 365 -14.30 -10.13 2.15
CA MET A 365 -13.31 -10.52 3.16
C MET A 365 -13.64 -11.85 3.83
N LYS A 366 -14.90 -12.22 3.97
CA LYS A 366 -15.33 -13.55 4.44
C LYS A 366 -14.89 -14.69 3.51
N LYS A 367 -14.66 -14.43 2.21
CA LYS A 367 -14.16 -15.45 1.25
C LYS A 367 -12.76 -15.98 1.56
N TYR A 368 -11.99 -15.26 2.34
CA TYR A 368 -10.66 -15.69 2.80
C TYR A 368 -10.70 -16.53 4.08
N ASN A 369 -11.88 -16.90 4.56
CA ASN A 369 -12.11 -17.70 5.78
C ASN A 369 -11.52 -17.06 7.05
N LEU A 370 -11.54 -15.74 7.13
CA LEU A 370 -11.05 -14.96 8.26
C LEU A 370 -12.19 -14.27 8.99
N PRO A 371 -12.10 -14.11 10.33
CA PRO A 371 -12.99 -13.24 11.08
C PRO A 371 -12.94 -11.80 10.57
N VAL A 372 -14.10 -11.17 10.45
CA VAL A 372 -14.25 -9.77 10.01
C VAL A 372 -14.89 -8.98 11.14
N VAL A 373 -14.31 -7.80 11.44
CA VAL A 373 -14.85 -6.82 12.38
C VAL A 373 -15.03 -5.50 11.63
N VAL A 374 -16.15 -4.82 11.82
CA VAL A 374 -16.40 -3.49 11.26
C VAL A 374 -16.04 -2.42 12.30
N ALA A 375 -15.19 -1.47 11.91
CA ALA A 375 -14.88 -0.28 12.67
C ALA A 375 -15.62 0.92 12.10
N ILE A 376 -16.60 1.46 12.81
CA ILE A 376 -17.29 2.70 12.42
C ILE A 376 -16.39 3.87 12.85
N ASN A 377 -15.64 4.45 11.92
CA ASN A 377 -14.78 5.58 12.19
C ASN A 377 -15.60 6.87 12.22
N ARG A 378 -15.87 7.36 13.44
CA ARG A 378 -16.75 8.50 13.70
C ARG A 378 -16.09 9.82 13.32
N PHE A 379 -16.84 10.65 12.61
CA PHE A 379 -16.53 12.06 12.34
C PHE A 379 -17.47 12.99 13.11
N VAL A 380 -17.06 14.26 13.28
CA VAL A 380 -17.82 15.26 14.06
C VAL A 380 -19.21 15.52 13.48
N SER A 381 -19.38 15.33 12.16
CA SER A 381 -20.67 15.54 11.47
C SER A 381 -21.64 14.36 11.61
N ASP A 382 -21.19 13.22 12.11
CA ASP A 382 -22.01 12.00 12.14
C ASP A 382 -23.05 12.08 13.27
N THR A 383 -24.31 11.78 12.96
CA THR A 383 -25.39 11.79 13.96
C THR A 383 -25.49 10.42 14.65
N GLU A 384 -26.04 10.41 15.87
CA GLU A 384 -26.25 9.15 16.60
C GLU A 384 -27.16 8.20 15.82
N ARG A 385 -28.18 8.70 15.14
CA ARG A 385 -29.12 7.90 14.33
C ARG A 385 -28.41 7.21 13.15
N GLU A 386 -27.47 7.89 12.52
CA GLU A 386 -26.66 7.32 11.42
C GLU A 386 -25.72 6.23 11.94
N LEU A 387 -25.09 6.47 13.09
CA LEU A 387 -24.21 5.50 13.73
C LEU A 387 -24.99 4.24 14.18
N GLU A 388 -26.13 4.43 14.86
CA GLU A 388 -27.02 3.34 15.29
C GLU A 388 -27.55 2.51 14.10
N PHE A 389 -27.83 3.14 12.96
CA PHE A 389 -28.25 2.44 11.74
C PHE A 389 -27.19 1.46 11.27
N ILE A 390 -25.92 1.89 11.16
CA ILE A 390 -24.81 1.03 10.71
C ILE A 390 -24.57 -0.09 11.74
N GLU A 391 -24.58 0.24 13.03
CA GLU A 391 -24.36 -0.74 14.09
C GLU A 391 -25.44 -1.82 14.09
N LYS A 392 -26.71 -1.43 13.97
CA LYS A 392 -27.85 -2.37 13.87
C LYS A 392 -27.72 -3.26 12.65
N HIS A 393 -27.40 -2.68 11.48
CA HIS A 393 -27.23 -3.43 10.24
C HIS A 393 -26.12 -4.49 10.36
N CYS A 394 -24.96 -4.15 10.92
CA CYS A 394 -23.89 -5.13 11.13
C CYS A 394 -24.30 -6.24 12.08
N LYS A 395 -25.05 -5.93 13.15
CA LYS A 395 -25.59 -6.94 14.09
C LYS A 395 -26.58 -7.89 13.43
N GLU A 396 -27.44 -7.39 12.52
CA GLU A 396 -28.36 -8.21 11.74
C GLU A 396 -27.64 -9.18 10.79
N LEU A 397 -26.42 -8.82 10.32
CA LEU A 397 -25.55 -9.67 9.51
C LEU A 397 -24.65 -10.60 10.34
N ASP A 398 -24.78 -10.60 11.66
CA ASP A 398 -23.89 -11.32 12.60
C ASP A 398 -22.40 -10.97 12.36
N VAL A 399 -22.13 -9.68 12.18
CA VAL A 399 -20.77 -9.13 12.01
C VAL A 399 -20.43 -8.26 13.21
N PRO A 400 -19.36 -8.58 13.94
CA PRO A 400 -18.88 -7.76 15.05
C PRO A 400 -18.59 -6.32 14.59
N VAL A 401 -19.05 -5.35 15.37
CA VAL A 401 -18.95 -3.93 15.03
C VAL A 401 -18.61 -3.11 16.27
N ALA A 402 -17.74 -2.12 16.11
CA ALA A 402 -17.42 -1.18 17.18
C ALA A 402 -17.31 0.24 16.66
N LEU A 403 -17.79 1.20 17.47
CA LEU A 403 -17.53 2.63 17.26
C LEU A 403 -16.07 2.93 17.54
N CYS A 404 -15.45 3.72 16.67
CA CYS A 404 -14.03 4.09 16.73
C CYS A 404 -13.89 5.61 16.71
N GLU A 405 -13.37 6.18 17.81
CA GLU A 405 -13.18 7.62 18.01
C GLU A 405 -11.71 7.98 18.20
N VAL A 406 -10.81 7.21 17.59
CA VAL A 406 -9.36 7.29 17.83
C VAL A 406 -8.75 8.62 17.36
N TRP A 407 -9.33 9.29 16.37
CA TRP A 407 -8.87 10.60 15.95
C TRP A 407 -8.96 11.62 17.10
N ALA A 408 -10.04 11.63 17.84
CA ALA A 408 -10.30 12.57 18.92
C ALA A 408 -9.70 12.14 20.27
N LYS A 409 -9.62 10.81 20.54
CA LYS A 409 -9.33 10.26 21.86
C LYS A 409 -8.09 9.35 21.90
N GLY A 410 -7.34 9.23 20.78
CA GLY A 410 -6.20 8.31 20.70
C GLY A 410 -6.60 6.87 20.99
N GLY A 411 -5.74 6.12 21.67
CA GLY A 411 -5.99 4.73 22.01
C GLY A 411 -7.25 4.50 22.85
N GLU A 412 -7.65 5.45 23.69
CA GLU A 412 -8.89 5.35 24.47
C GLU A 412 -10.12 5.22 23.58
N GLY A 413 -10.15 5.97 22.46
CA GLY A 413 -11.23 5.89 21.47
C GLY A 413 -11.28 4.59 20.68
N GLY A 414 -10.28 3.73 20.80
CA GLY A 414 -10.17 2.43 20.13
C GLY A 414 -10.43 1.21 21.04
N ILE A 415 -10.70 1.40 22.33
CA ILE A 415 -10.84 0.30 23.30
C ILE A 415 -11.95 -0.67 22.91
N ALA A 416 -13.12 -0.16 22.47
CA ALA A 416 -14.23 -1.01 22.05
C ALA A 416 -13.82 -1.90 20.85
N LEU A 417 -13.19 -1.30 19.83
CA LEU A 417 -12.68 -2.03 18.67
C LEU A 417 -11.62 -3.06 19.07
N ALA A 418 -10.70 -2.70 19.94
CA ALA A 418 -9.66 -3.63 20.42
C ALA A 418 -10.26 -4.86 21.11
N LYS A 419 -11.30 -4.68 21.93
CA LYS A 419 -12.01 -5.79 22.59
C LYS A 419 -12.70 -6.72 21.58
N GLU A 420 -13.38 -6.16 20.57
CA GLU A 420 -14.00 -6.97 19.52
C GLU A 420 -12.95 -7.76 18.72
N VAL A 421 -11.85 -7.12 18.32
CA VAL A 421 -10.75 -7.79 17.62
C VAL A 421 -10.17 -8.93 18.46
N MET A 422 -9.89 -8.68 19.77
CA MET A 422 -9.39 -9.71 20.68
C MET A 422 -10.36 -10.89 20.80
N ALA A 423 -11.66 -10.63 20.93
CA ALA A 423 -12.69 -11.67 21.03
C ALA A 423 -12.75 -12.53 19.75
N GLN A 424 -12.51 -11.95 18.57
CA GLN A 424 -12.42 -12.73 17.33
C GLN A 424 -11.14 -13.58 17.26
N LEU A 425 -10.02 -13.06 17.76
CA LEU A 425 -8.72 -13.74 17.76
C LEU A 425 -8.64 -14.90 18.76
N GLU A 426 -9.51 -14.92 19.78
CA GLU A 426 -9.65 -16.04 20.71
C GLU A 426 -10.38 -17.25 20.10
N LYS A 427 -11.18 -17.01 19.05
CA LYS A 427 -11.78 -18.09 18.26
C LYS A 427 -10.69 -18.69 17.37
N GLU A 428 -10.10 -19.81 17.75
CA GLU A 428 -9.04 -20.47 16.98
C GLU A 428 -9.45 -20.69 15.50
N THR A 429 -8.96 -19.81 14.60
CA THR A 429 -9.19 -19.90 13.17
C THR A 429 -7.87 -19.70 12.43
N ASP A 430 -7.17 -20.78 12.14
CA ASP A 430 -6.04 -20.78 11.18
C ASP A 430 -6.56 -21.30 9.82
N ASN A 431 -7.63 -20.67 9.33
CA ASN A 431 -8.36 -21.12 8.14
C ASN A 431 -8.11 -20.23 6.92
N TYR A 432 -7.18 -19.27 7.00
CA TYR A 432 -6.87 -18.40 5.87
C TYR A 432 -6.59 -19.20 4.60
N THR A 433 -7.33 -18.91 3.55
CA THR A 433 -7.14 -19.45 2.20
C THR A 433 -7.12 -18.31 1.18
N PRO A 434 -6.16 -18.31 0.25
CA PRO A 434 -6.19 -17.38 -0.87
C PRO A 434 -7.41 -17.60 -1.77
N LEU A 435 -7.81 -16.54 -2.50
CA LEU A 435 -9.01 -16.54 -3.33
C LEU A 435 -8.95 -17.55 -4.50
N TYR A 436 -7.77 -17.76 -5.06
CA TYR A 436 -7.56 -18.62 -6.23
C TYR A 436 -6.25 -19.42 -6.13
N SER A 437 -6.17 -20.56 -6.85
CA SER A 437 -4.93 -21.33 -7.01
C SER A 437 -3.98 -20.63 -8.00
N LEU A 438 -2.67 -20.72 -7.76
CA LEU A 438 -1.67 -20.26 -8.72
C LEU A 438 -1.58 -21.12 -9.98
N ASP A 439 -2.15 -22.33 -9.97
CA ASP A 439 -2.19 -23.25 -11.13
C ASP A 439 -3.20 -22.82 -12.19
N LEU A 440 -4.14 -21.92 -11.86
CA LEU A 440 -5.04 -21.32 -12.84
C LEU A 440 -4.25 -20.46 -13.83
N SER A 441 -4.72 -20.35 -15.07
CA SER A 441 -4.18 -19.40 -16.04
C SER A 441 -4.34 -17.94 -15.56
N ILE A 442 -3.54 -17.04 -16.07
CA ILE A 442 -3.66 -15.59 -15.75
C ILE A 442 -5.08 -15.08 -16.06
N LYS A 443 -5.65 -15.53 -17.16
CA LYS A 443 -7.04 -15.18 -17.54
C LYS A 443 -8.03 -15.62 -16.46
N GLU A 444 -7.98 -16.88 -16.02
CA GLU A 444 -8.90 -17.40 -14.99
C GLU A 444 -8.72 -16.71 -13.63
N LYS A 445 -7.49 -16.35 -13.25
CA LYS A 445 -7.21 -15.56 -12.03
C LYS A 445 -7.88 -14.18 -12.11
N ILE A 446 -7.74 -13.48 -13.24
CA ILE A 446 -8.38 -12.18 -13.50
C ILE A 446 -9.90 -12.31 -13.42
N GLU A 447 -10.47 -13.31 -14.10
CA GLU A 447 -11.92 -13.58 -14.08
C GLU A 447 -12.43 -13.89 -12.67
N THR A 448 -11.66 -14.64 -11.87
CA THR A 448 -11.99 -14.94 -10.48
C THR A 448 -12.06 -13.67 -9.64
N ILE A 449 -11.02 -12.82 -9.71
CA ILE A 449 -11.02 -11.55 -8.96
C ILE A 449 -12.18 -10.66 -9.39
N ALA A 450 -12.40 -10.50 -10.69
CA ALA A 450 -13.46 -9.65 -11.21
C ALA A 450 -14.86 -10.09 -10.78
N LYS A 451 -15.15 -11.38 -10.85
CA LYS A 451 -16.45 -11.96 -10.45
C LYS A 451 -16.62 -11.98 -8.94
N GLU A 452 -15.65 -12.54 -8.24
CA GLU A 452 -15.78 -12.80 -6.80
C GLU A 452 -15.64 -11.51 -5.96
N ILE A 453 -14.67 -10.64 -6.28
CA ILE A 453 -14.39 -9.45 -5.49
C ILE A 453 -15.17 -8.24 -5.99
N TYR A 454 -15.18 -8.00 -7.32
CA TYR A 454 -15.84 -6.81 -7.85
C TYR A 454 -17.32 -7.00 -8.08
N GLY A 455 -17.78 -8.23 -8.30
CA GLY A 455 -19.16 -8.55 -8.63
C GLY A 455 -19.49 -8.34 -10.12
N ALA A 456 -18.47 -8.40 -10.99
CA ALA A 456 -18.64 -8.30 -12.44
C ALA A 456 -19.28 -9.57 -13.04
N ASP A 457 -20.04 -9.42 -14.12
CA ASP A 457 -20.60 -10.54 -14.89
C ASP A 457 -19.54 -11.25 -15.73
N GLY A 458 -18.48 -10.53 -16.13
CA GLY A 458 -17.40 -11.08 -16.95
C GLY A 458 -16.21 -10.14 -17.09
N VAL A 459 -15.25 -10.58 -17.92
CA VAL A 459 -14.05 -9.82 -18.25
C VAL A 459 -13.84 -9.82 -19.76
N GLU A 460 -13.59 -8.65 -20.32
CA GLU A 460 -13.15 -8.46 -21.69
C GLU A 460 -11.66 -8.09 -21.75
N PHE A 461 -10.98 -8.57 -22.77
CA PHE A 461 -9.56 -8.30 -23.01
C PHE A 461 -9.37 -7.59 -24.35
N SER A 462 -8.63 -6.50 -24.35
CA SER A 462 -8.20 -5.84 -25.57
C SER A 462 -7.38 -6.80 -26.44
N SER A 463 -7.17 -6.45 -27.73
CA SER A 463 -6.31 -7.23 -28.61
C SER A 463 -4.86 -7.32 -28.11
N GLY A 464 -4.35 -6.21 -27.51
CA GLY A 464 -3.04 -6.16 -26.89
C GLY A 464 -2.92 -7.08 -25.67
N ALA A 465 -3.93 -7.03 -24.79
CA ALA A 465 -3.99 -7.89 -23.60
C ALA A 465 -4.07 -9.38 -23.99
N LYS A 466 -4.87 -9.75 -25.00
CA LYS A 466 -4.93 -11.13 -25.53
C LYS A 466 -3.59 -11.62 -26.08
N LYS A 467 -2.84 -10.76 -26.77
CA LYS A 467 -1.49 -11.09 -27.24
C LYS A 467 -0.53 -11.29 -26.08
N MET A 468 -0.60 -10.41 -25.07
CA MET A 468 0.27 -10.50 -23.90
C MET A 468 0.00 -11.74 -23.05
N LEU A 469 -1.27 -12.22 -22.93
CA LEU A 469 -1.57 -13.52 -22.27
C LEU A 469 -0.73 -14.65 -22.87
N LYS A 470 -0.65 -14.75 -24.20
CA LYS A 470 0.17 -15.77 -24.89
C LYS A 470 1.65 -15.59 -24.57
N THR A 471 2.15 -14.35 -24.58
CA THR A 471 3.56 -14.04 -24.25
C THR A 471 3.89 -14.43 -22.81
N ILE A 472 2.99 -14.18 -21.86
CA ILE A 472 3.16 -14.56 -20.45
C ILE A 472 3.30 -16.08 -20.31
N ASP A 473 2.46 -16.85 -21.01
CA ASP A 473 2.50 -18.32 -20.98
C ASP A 473 3.78 -18.84 -21.64
N GLU A 474 4.17 -18.30 -22.83
CA GLU A 474 5.40 -18.65 -23.53
C GLU A 474 6.67 -18.38 -22.72
N LEU A 475 6.66 -17.32 -21.91
CA LEU A 475 7.77 -16.96 -21.01
C LEU A 475 7.75 -17.71 -19.67
N GLY A 476 6.73 -18.53 -19.40
CA GLY A 476 6.61 -19.35 -18.19
C GLY A 476 6.14 -18.57 -16.94
N TYR A 477 5.49 -17.42 -17.10
CA TYR A 477 4.98 -16.61 -15.98
C TYR A 477 3.51 -16.88 -15.64
N GLY A 478 2.89 -17.92 -16.21
CA GLY A 478 1.48 -18.25 -15.99
C GLY A 478 1.09 -18.56 -14.55
N ASN A 479 2.04 -18.99 -13.70
CA ASN A 479 1.85 -19.32 -12.29
C ASN A 479 1.99 -18.12 -11.33
N LEU A 480 2.26 -16.91 -11.85
CA LEU A 480 2.33 -15.72 -11.01
C LEU A 480 0.93 -15.27 -10.55
N PRO A 481 0.78 -14.68 -9.35
CA PRO A 481 -0.45 -14.03 -8.94
C PRO A 481 -0.73 -12.78 -9.79
N VAL A 482 -1.97 -12.32 -9.79
CA VAL A 482 -2.42 -11.14 -10.53
C VAL A 482 -2.55 -9.95 -9.61
N CYS A 483 -2.04 -8.81 -10.04
CA CYS A 483 -2.21 -7.51 -9.42
C CYS A 483 -3.17 -6.68 -10.29
N MET A 484 -4.45 -6.64 -9.91
CA MET A 484 -5.45 -5.83 -10.62
C MET A 484 -5.20 -4.34 -10.38
N SER A 485 -5.05 -3.60 -11.47
CA SER A 485 -4.86 -2.15 -11.48
C SER A 485 -6.12 -1.49 -12.02
N LYS A 486 -6.89 -0.83 -11.15
CA LYS A 486 -8.16 -0.18 -11.49
C LYS A 486 -8.39 1.08 -10.66
N THR A 487 -9.47 1.80 -10.96
CA THR A 487 -9.91 2.92 -10.12
C THR A 487 -10.22 2.47 -8.69
N GLN A 488 -9.83 3.29 -7.71
CA GLN A 488 -10.16 3.09 -6.30
C GLN A 488 -11.55 3.63 -5.92
N LYS A 489 -12.25 4.30 -6.83
CA LYS A 489 -13.51 5.00 -6.54
C LYS A 489 -14.75 4.13 -6.72
N SER A 490 -14.61 2.93 -7.23
CA SER A 490 -15.70 2.00 -7.52
C SER A 490 -15.24 0.57 -7.33
N LEU A 491 -16.17 -0.34 -7.08
CA LEU A 491 -15.95 -1.78 -7.19
C LEU A 491 -15.71 -2.21 -8.67
N SER A 492 -16.26 -1.46 -9.64
CA SER A 492 -15.99 -1.69 -11.07
C SER A 492 -14.71 -0.97 -11.54
N ASP A 493 -14.39 -1.08 -12.82
CA ASP A 493 -13.36 -0.31 -13.52
C ASP A 493 -13.85 1.08 -13.97
N ASN A 494 -15.15 1.38 -13.79
CA ASN A 494 -15.74 2.69 -14.06
C ASN A 494 -15.96 3.48 -12.76
N ALA A 495 -15.22 4.57 -12.59
CA ALA A 495 -15.27 5.43 -11.41
C ALA A 495 -16.63 6.10 -11.14
N LEU A 496 -17.55 6.11 -12.11
CA LEU A 496 -18.89 6.70 -11.99
C LEU A 496 -19.92 5.73 -11.39
N LEU A 497 -19.62 4.43 -11.36
CA LEU A 497 -20.48 3.41 -10.79
C LEU A 497 -20.23 3.29 -9.28
N ILE A 498 -20.91 4.09 -8.49
CA ILE A 498 -20.79 4.12 -7.02
C ILE A 498 -21.63 3.04 -6.35
N GLY A 499 -21.43 2.82 -5.05
CA GLY A 499 -22.20 1.85 -4.27
C GLY A 499 -21.77 0.41 -4.51
N ARG A 500 -22.74 -0.42 -4.83
CA ARG A 500 -22.55 -1.84 -5.22
C ARG A 500 -23.05 -2.02 -6.66
N PRO A 501 -22.23 -1.72 -7.67
CA PRO A 501 -22.64 -1.89 -9.07
C PRO A 501 -22.91 -3.36 -9.41
N THR A 502 -23.85 -3.58 -10.32
CA THR A 502 -24.23 -4.87 -10.92
C THR A 502 -24.28 -4.72 -12.44
N GLU A 503 -24.39 -5.82 -13.16
CA GLU A 503 -24.56 -5.84 -14.62
C GLU A 503 -23.45 -5.11 -15.38
N PHE A 504 -22.17 -5.33 -14.97
CA PHE A 504 -21.02 -4.75 -15.62
C PHE A 504 -19.94 -5.77 -15.97
N THR A 505 -19.16 -5.45 -16.98
CA THR A 505 -18.01 -6.24 -17.42
C THR A 505 -16.74 -5.40 -17.20
N VAL A 506 -15.69 -6.04 -16.64
CA VAL A 506 -14.38 -5.39 -16.47
C VAL A 506 -13.58 -5.51 -17.76
N THR A 507 -12.99 -4.41 -18.22
CA THR A 507 -12.17 -4.40 -19.43
C THR A 507 -10.68 -4.31 -19.09
N ILE A 508 -9.92 -5.34 -19.47
CA ILE A 508 -8.46 -5.36 -19.34
C ILE A 508 -7.83 -4.77 -20.60
N ASN A 509 -7.28 -3.57 -20.47
CA ASN A 509 -6.67 -2.83 -21.57
C ASN A 509 -5.24 -3.32 -21.86
N GLU A 510 -4.47 -3.63 -20.81
CA GLU A 510 -3.06 -4.00 -20.91
C GLU A 510 -2.69 -5.02 -19.80
N LEU A 511 -1.71 -5.87 -20.11
CA LEU A 511 -1.05 -6.72 -19.13
C LEU A 511 0.44 -6.41 -19.12
N ARG A 512 1.04 -6.33 -17.92
CA ARG A 512 2.48 -6.10 -17.73
C ARG A 512 3.09 -7.20 -16.87
N ILE A 513 4.28 -7.65 -17.25
CA ILE A 513 5.05 -8.62 -16.46
C ILE A 513 5.92 -7.85 -15.46
N SER A 514 5.64 -8.00 -14.16
CA SER A 514 6.51 -7.54 -13.08
C SER A 514 7.22 -8.75 -12.48
N ALA A 515 8.18 -9.29 -13.23
CA ALA A 515 8.86 -10.55 -12.90
C ALA A 515 9.68 -10.46 -11.61
N GLY A 516 10.30 -9.30 -11.33
CA GLY A 516 11.03 -9.05 -10.10
C GLY A 516 10.14 -8.96 -8.87
N ALA A 517 9.01 -8.26 -8.97
CA ALA A 517 8.00 -8.24 -7.92
C ALA A 517 7.27 -9.60 -7.81
N GLY A 518 7.23 -10.35 -8.91
CA GLY A 518 6.65 -11.69 -8.97
C GLY A 518 5.13 -11.69 -9.06
N PHE A 519 4.55 -10.81 -9.89
CA PHE A 519 3.13 -10.79 -10.24
C PHE A 519 2.90 -10.25 -11.66
N ILE A 520 1.73 -10.49 -12.19
CA ILE A 520 1.26 -9.90 -13.45
C ILE A 520 0.35 -8.71 -13.13
N VAL A 521 0.62 -7.53 -13.67
CA VAL A 521 -0.26 -6.37 -13.54
C VAL A 521 -1.32 -6.42 -14.64
N ALA A 522 -2.59 -6.42 -14.25
CA ALA A 522 -3.73 -6.35 -15.16
C ALA A 522 -4.37 -4.96 -15.08
N MET A 523 -4.23 -4.16 -16.14
CA MET A 523 -4.68 -2.78 -16.22
C MET A 523 -6.14 -2.73 -16.67
N ALA A 524 -7.04 -2.36 -15.76
CA ALA A 524 -8.46 -2.15 -16.01
C ALA A 524 -8.80 -0.66 -15.94
N GLY A 525 -9.10 -0.06 -17.08
CA GLY A 525 -9.30 1.39 -17.23
C GLY A 525 -8.00 2.18 -17.42
N ASP A 526 -8.11 3.50 -17.37
CA ASP A 526 -6.98 4.43 -17.57
C ASP A 526 -6.26 4.68 -16.25
N ILE A 527 -5.23 3.92 -16.00
CA ILE A 527 -4.39 4.06 -14.79
C ILE A 527 -3.12 4.84 -15.13
N ILE A 528 -2.85 5.85 -14.30
CA ILE A 528 -1.75 6.79 -14.49
C ILE A 528 -0.68 6.53 -13.43
N ASP A 529 0.52 6.13 -13.88
CA ASP A 529 1.70 5.90 -13.01
C ASP A 529 2.54 7.18 -12.76
N MET A 530 2.19 8.28 -13.39
CA MET A 530 2.69 9.62 -13.07
C MET A 530 1.51 10.56 -12.76
N PRO A 531 1.12 10.70 -11.48
CA PRO A 531 0.08 11.63 -11.07
C PRO A 531 0.45 13.08 -11.40
N GLY A 532 -0.54 13.93 -11.60
CA GLY A 532 -0.33 15.38 -11.69
C GLY A 532 -0.69 16.08 -10.39
N LEU A 533 -0.10 17.24 -10.14
CA LEU A 533 -0.57 18.12 -9.07
C LEU A 533 -2.02 18.55 -9.34
N PRO A 534 -2.87 18.64 -8.30
CA PRO A 534 -4.24 19.16 -8.43
C PRO A 534 -4.23 20.66 -8.71
N LYS A 535 -5.40 21.22 -9.01
CA LYS A 535 -5.57 22.67 -9.26
C LYS A 535 -5.10 23.55 -8.10
N LYS A 536 -5.28 23.06 -6.87
CA LYS A 536 -4.76 23.66 -5.63
C LYS A 536 -3.98 22.59 -4.88
N PRO A 537 -2.66 22.51 -5.08
CA PRO A 537 -1.83 21.53 -4.40
C PRO A 537 -1.62 21.91 -2.93
N ALA A 538 -1.39 20.90 -2.08
CA ALA A 538 -1.06 21.11 -0.67
C ALA A 538 0.21 21.98 -0.49
N ALA A 539 1.10 21.96 -1.48
CA ALA A 539 2.29 22.81 -1.53
C ALA A 539 2.00 24.31 -1.38
N GLU A 540 0.80 24.78 -1.75
CA GLU A 540 0.39 26.19 -1.58
C GLU A 540 0.10 26.56 -0.11
N LEU A 541 -0.12 25.56 0.75
CA LEU A 541 -0.50 25.72 2.16
C LEU A 541 0.65 25.40 3.12
N ILE A 542 1.67 24.68 2.64
CA ILE A 542 2.84 24.30 3.44
C ILE A 542 3.80 25.47 3.49
N ASP A 543 4.15 25.91 4.71
CA ASP A 543 5.11 26.99 4.95
C ASP A 543 6.05 26.63 6.10
N ILE A 544 7.10 27.40 6.26
CA ILE A 544 8.12 27.22 7.30
C ILE A 544 8.53 28.57 7.88
N ASP A 545 8.59 28.67 9.20
CA ASP A 545 9.00 29.88 9.90
C ASP A 545 10.54 30.00 10.03
N GLU A 546 11.00 31.12 10.57
CA GLU A 546 12.44 31.42 10.80
C GLU A 546 13.12 30.44 11.77
N ASN A 547 12.36 29.69 12.57
CA ASN A 547 12.87 28.69 13.52
C ASN A 547 12.85 27.27 12.92
N GLY A 548 12.42 27.14 11.66
CA GLY A 548 12.29 25.86 10.99
C GLY A 548 11.01 25.09 11.34
N LYS A 549 10.02 25.74 11.98
CA LYS A 549 8.73 25.14 12.29
C LYS A 549 7.85 25.10 11.05
N ILE A 550 7.36 23.91 10.70
CA ILE A 550 6.52 23.70 9.52
C ILE A 550 5.05 23.92 9.89
N GLU A 551 4.31 24.55 8.98
CA GLU A 551 2.85 24.74 9.06
C GLU A 551 2.19 24.20 7.78
N GLY A 552 0.91 23.87 7.85
CA GLY A 552 0.14 23.41 6.69
C GLY A 552 0.44 21.99 6.20
N LEU A 553 1.29 21.26 6.87
CA LEU A 553 1.54 19.84 6.59
C LEU A 553 0.47 18.99 7.30
N PHE A 554 -0.75 18.95 6.72
CA PHE A 554 -1.97 18.28 7.23
C PHE A 554 -2.58 18.81 8.53
#